data_106f67396830bbae46ee8e20feebbd38
#
_entry.id   106f67396830bbae46ee8e20feebbd38
#
_cell.length_a   1.000
_cell.length_b   1.000
_cell.length_c   1.000
_cell.angle_alpha   90.00
_cell.angle_beta   90.00
_cell.angle_gamma   90.00
#
_symmetry.space_group_name_H-M   'P 1'
#
loop_
_entity.id
_entity.type
_entity.pdbx_description
1 polymer ?
#
loop_
_entity_poly.entity_id
_entity_poly.type
_entity_poly.pdbx_seq_one_letter_code
_entity_poly.pdbx_strand_id
1 'polypeptide(L)'
;MEKVLCKDIMKGETYWELYRCTERMNFDSTEKLKKKNKEVIKYLSKLKDSGRSEEAIMLFKKDQIAWKNYVVHRCAYKGHSYDKDSYVYFSNKDLCEAVENYRRIESLDGELNIP
;
A
#
# COMPACT_ATOMS: atom_id res chain seq x y z
N MET A 1 -7.45 12.27 -2.35
CA MET A 1 -7.30 12.86 -3.65
C MET A 1 -7.55 11.87 -4.75
N GLU A 2 -6.66 10.97 -5.08
CA GLU A 2 -6.92 9.96 -6.11
C GLU A 2 -8.10 9.06 -5.75
N LYS A 3 -8.27 8.73 -4.48
CA LYS A 3 -9.45 7.99 -4.00
C LYS A 3 -10.75 8.70 -4.34
N VAL A 4 -10.77 10.01 -4.21
CA VAL A 4 -11.95 10.83 -4.53
C VAL A 4 -12.22 10.80 -6.02
N LEU A 5 -11.17 10.91 -6.84
CA LEU A 5 -11.28 10.85 -8.30
C LEU A 5 -11.87 9.51 -8.76
N CYS A 6 -11.42 8.40 -8.19
CA CYS A 6 -11.96 7.08 -8.55
C CYS A 6 -13.41 6.94 -8.13
N LYS A 7 -13.79 7.48 -6.98
CA LYS A 7 -15.18 7.48 -6.53
C LYS A 7 -16.07 8.29 -7.44
N ASP A 8 -15.59 9.42 -7.94
CA ASP A 8 -16.33 10.26 -8.86
C ASP A 8 -16.57 9.53 -10.19
N ILE A 9 -15.57 8.80 -10.67
CA ILE A 9 -15.68 7.99 -11.87
C ILE A 9 -16.70 6.87 -11.70
N MET A 10 -16.83 6.31 -10.49
CA MET A 10 -17.79 5.25 -10.21
C MET A 10 -19.25 5.67 -10.43
N LYS A 11 -19.53 6.96 -10.39
CA LYS A 11 -20.91 7.47 -10.44
C LYS A 11 -21.47 7.60 -11.86
N GLY A 12 -21.46 6.54 -12.63
CA GLY A 12 -22.05 6.55 -13.94
C GLY A 12 -21.09 6.21 -15.06
N GLU A 13 -19.89 5.85 -14.71
CA GLU A 13 -18.88 5.48 -15.68
C GLU A 13 -18.81 3.96 -15.84
N THR A 14 -18.10 3.51 -16.88
CA THR A 14 -17.94 2.09 -17.16
C THR A 14 -16.98 1.44 -16.16
N TYR A 15 -17.12 0.13 -15.96
CA TYR A 15 -16.17 -0.63 -15.14
C TYR A 15 -14.73 -0.52 -15.69
N TRP A 16 -14.59 -0.32 -16.99
CA TRP A 16 -13.28 -0.13 -17.61
C TRP A 16 -12.58 1.13 -17.08
N GLU A 17 -13.30 2.23 -17.00
CA GLU A 17 -12.74 3.48 -16.49
C GLU A 17 -12.40 3.40 -15.01
N LEU A 18 -13.27 2.74 -14.23
CA LEU A 18 -13.02 2.47 -12.82
C LEU A 18 -11.74 1.64 -12.67
N TYR A 19 -11.62 0.58 -13.46
CA TYR A 19 -10.44 -0.28 -13.42
C TYR A 19 -9.16 0.52 -13.71
N ARG A 20 -9.17 1.36 -14.74
CA ARG A 20 -8.00 2.19 -15.08
C ARG A 20 -7.64 3.14 -13.94
N CYS A 21 -8.63 3.75 -13.31
CA CYS A 21 -8.42 4.67 -12.20
C CYS A 21 -7.82 3.95 -10.99
N THR A 22 -8.38 2.82 -10.59
CA THR A 22 -7.88 2.07 -9.43
C THR A 22 -6.53 1.42 -9.68
N GLU A 23 -6.26 0.99 -10.91
CA GLU A 23 -4.96 0.49 -11.31
C GLU A 23 -3.88 1.55 -11.13
N ARG A 24 -4.17 2.77 -11.60
CA ARG A 24 -3.25 3.90 -11.47
C ARG A 24 -3.04 4.26 -10.00
N MET A 25 -4.11 4.27 -9.23
CA MET A 25 -4.06 4.55 -7.79
C MET A 25 -3.17 3.52 -7.07
N ASN A 26 -3.31 2.25 -7.42
CA ASN A 26 -2.48 1.19 -6.86
C ASN A 26 -1.01 1.39 -7.24
N PHE A 27 -0.73 1.68 -8.50
CA PHE A 27 0.63 1.94 -8.96
C PHE A 27 1.26 3.12 -8.22
N ASP A 28 0.56 4.25 -8.16
CA ASP A 28 1.07 5.46 -7.52
C ASP A 28 1.32 5.24 -6.01
N SER A 29 0.40 4.57 -5.33
CA SER A 29 0.56 4.29 -3.89
C SER A 29 1.70 3.32 -3.64
N THR A 30 1.92 2.36 -4.53
CA THR A 30 3.02 1.41 -4.43
C THR A 30 4.36 2.14 -4.55
N GLU A 31 4.48 3.08 -5.50
CA GLU A 31 5.70 3.85 -5.67
C GLU A 31 5.97 4.76 -4.47
N LYS A 32 4.93 5.37 -3.92
CA LYS A 32 5.04 6.20 -2.71
C LYS A 32 5.47 5.37 -1.51
N LEU A 33 4.94 4.15 -1.38
CA LEU A 33 5.33 3.25 -0.30
C LEU A 33 6.79 2.80 -0.42
N LYS A 34 7.25 2.50 -1.63
CA LYS A 34 8.65 2.16 -1.86
C LYS A 34 9.58 3.29 -1.41
N LYS A 35 9.20 4.52 -1.74
CA LYS A 35 9.96 5.70 -1.32
C LYS A 35 9.95 5.83 0.21
N LYS A 36 8.81 5.62 0.84
CA LYS A 36 8.68 5.67 2.31
C LYS A 36 9.54 4.61 2.98
N ASN A 37 9.56 3.39 2.44
CA ASN A 37 10.39 2.31 2.98
C ASN A 37 11.87 2.68 2.92
N LYS A 38 12.32 3.34 1.86
CA LYS A 38 13.71 3.81 1.76
C LYS A 38 14.01 4.88 2.82
N GLU A 39 13.05 5.77 3.07
CA GLU A 39 13.20 6.80 4.11
C GLU A 39 13.33 6.17 5.50
N VAL A 40 12.53 5.14 5.80
CA VAL A 40 12.60 4.43 7.07
C VAL A 40 13.97 3.77 7.23
N ILE A 41 14.44 3.06 6.21
CA ILE A 41 15.74 2.39 6.26
C ILE A 41 16.86 3.41 6.46
N LYS A 42 16.78 4.54 5.77
CA LYS A 42 17.76 5.63 5.94
C LYS A 42 17.77 6.15 7.37
N TYR A 43 16.57 6.35 7.95
CA TYR A 43 16.45 6.78 9.35
C TYR A 43 17.10 5.75 10.30
N LEU A 44 16.78 4.47 10.11
CA LEU A 44 17.31 3.40 10.95
C LEU A 44 18.83 3.26 10.80
N SER A 45 19.37 3.53 9.62
CA SER A 45 20.82 3.45 9.37
C SER A 45 21.61 4.50 10.13
N LYS A 46 20.93 5.53 10.64
CA LYS A 46 21.55 6.62 11.40
C LYS A 46 21.55 6.41 12.91
N LEU A 47 21.08 5.26 13.39
CA LEU A 47 21.13 4.97 14.82
C LEU A 47 22.59 4.89 15.28
N LYS A 48 22.84 5.38 16.49
CA LYS A 48 24.21 5.51 17.02
C LYS A 48 24.94 4.18 17.18
N ASP A 49 24.21 3.13 17.50
CA ASP A 49 24.76 1.79 17.68
C ASP A 49 24.59 1.02 16.38
N SER A 50 25.70 0.68 15.71
CA SER A 50 25.65 0.01 14.40
C SER A 50 25.01 -1.37 14.46
N GLY A 51 25.22 -2.12 15.55
CA GLY A 51 24.57 -3.43 15.72
C GLY A 51 23.08 -3.28 15.86
N ARG A 52 22.63 -2.27 16.61
CA ARG A 52 21.23 -1.96 16.79
C ARG A 52 20.58 -1.48 15.48
N SER A 53 21.32 -0.72 14.69
CA SER A 53 20.89 -0.25 13.39
C SER A 53 20.64 -1.42 12.44
N GLU A 54 21.58 -2.36 12.34
CA GLU A 54 21.44 -3.55 11.50
C GLU A 54 20.27 -4.41 11.92
N GLU A 55 20.09 -4.62 13.22
CA GLU A 55 18.96 -5.38 13.76
C GLU A 55 17.63 -4.70 13.43
N ALA A 56 17.55 -3.37 13.63
CA ALA A 56 16.33 -2.62 13.35
C ALA A 56 15.95 -2.71 11.88
N ILE A 57 16.92 -2.58 10.97
CA ILE A 57 16.67 -2.70 9.53
C ILE A 57 16.17 -4.10 9.18
N MET A 58 16.79 -5.13 9.75
CA MET A 58 16.37 -6.51 9.52
C MET A 58 14.93 -6.73 9.99
N LEU A 59 14.59 -6.25 11.18
CA LEU A 59 13.26 -6.39 11.74
C LEU A 59 12.23 -5.61 10.93
N PHE A 60 12.59 -4.41 10.48
CA PHE A 60 11.71 -3.63 9.62
C PHE A 60 11.42 -4.36 8.31
N LYS A 61 12.44 -4.96 7.68
CA LYS A 61 12.24 -5.73 6.45
C LYS A 61 11.32 -6.92 6.66
N LYS A 62 11.46 -7.61 7.79
CA LYS A 62 10.56 -8.73 8.14
C LYS A 62 9.13 -8.23 8.36
N ASP A 63 8.97 -7.10 9.03
CA ASP A 63 7.67 -6.48 9.24
C ASP A 63 7.02 -6.11 7.91
N GLN A 64 7.79 -5.58 6.98
CA GLN A 64 7.30 -5.22 5.66
C GLN A 64 6.81 -6.45 4.88
N ILE A 65 7.53 -7.54 4.96
CA ILE A 65 7.14 -8.81 4.32
C ILE A 65 5.83 -9.33 4.94
N ALA A 66 5.72 -9.31 6.27
CA ALA A 66 4.52 -9.75 6.97
C ALA A 66 3.32 -8.87 6.61
N TRP A 67 3.53 -7.55 6.51
CA TRP A 67 2.49 -6.62 6.09
C TRP A 67 2.04 -6.93 4.65
N LYS A 68 2.98 -7.18 3.74
CA LYS A 68 2.65 -7.49 2.35
C LYS A 68 1.81 -8.78 2.26
N ASN A 69 2.15 -9.79 3.05
CA ASN A 69 1.36 -11.02 3.13
C ASN A 69 -0.05 -10.75 3.65
N TYR A 70 -0.17 -9.92 4.68
CA TYR A 70 -1.47 -9.49 5.19
C TYR A 70 -2.30 -8.84 4.08
N VAL A 71 -1.72 -7.93 3.30
CA VAL A 71 -2.43 -7.23 2.23
C VAL A 71 -2.93 -8.21 1.18
N VAL A 72 -2.09 -9.16 0.77
CA VAL A 72 -2.47 -10.18 -0.22
C VAL A 72 -3.71 -10.94 0.25
N HIS A 73 -3.71 -11.42 1.49
CA HIS A 73 -4.84 -12.17 2.04
C HIS A 73 -6.07 -11.28 2.26
N ARG A 74 -5.85 -10.07 2.77
CA ARG A 74 -6.93 -9.11 3.02
C ARG A 74 -7.67 -8.76 1.74
N CYS A 75 -6.92 -8.46 0.69
CA CYS A 75 -7.52 -8.03 -0.57
C CYS A 75 -8.13 -9.18 -1.36
N ALA A 76 -7.60 -10.39 -1.22
CA ALA A 76 -8.23 -11.59 -1.76
C ALA A 76 -9.58 -11.85 -1.08
N TYR A 77 -9.63 -11.73 0.24
CA TYR A 77 -10.87 -11.87 1.00
C TYR A 77 -11.91 -10.83 0.57
N LYS A 78 -11.49 -9.58 0.42
CA LYS A 78 -12.40 -8.49 0.04
C LYS A 78 -12.98 -8.67 -1.36
N GLY A 79 -12.26 -9.32 -2.26
CA GLY A 79 -12.68 -9.51 -3.64
C GLY A 79 -13.33 -10.86 -3.92
N HIS A 80 -13.48 -11.72 -2.91
CA HIS A 80 -13.84 -13.13 -3.14
C HIS A 80 -15.22 -13.33 -3.77
N SER A 81 -16.14 -12.37 -3.62
CA SER A 81 -17.50 -12.49 -4.16
C SER A 81 -17.60 -12.10 -5.64
N TYR A 82 -16.51 -11.59 -6.22
CA TYR A 82 -16.50 -11.16 -7.62
C TYR A 82 -15.81 -12.21 -8.49
N ASP A 83 -16.24 -12.27 -9.76
CA ASP A 83 -15.61 -13.12 -10.76
C ASP A 83 -14.17 -12.66 -10.96
N LYS A 84 -13.20 -13.56 -10.80
CA LYS A 84 -11.76 -13.26 -10.85
C LYS A 84 -11.29 -12.68 -12.18
N ASP A 85 -12.06 -12.88 -13.26
CA ASP A 85 -11.69 -12.36 -14.58
C ASP A 85 -12.38 -11.05 -14.92
N SER A 86 -13.15 -10.48 -13.99
CA SER A 86 -13.93 -9.27 -14.25
C SER A 86 -13.15 -8.00 -13.88
N TYR A 87 -13.50 -6.90 -14.54
CA TYR A 87 -12.96 -5.58 -14.17
C TYR A 87 -13.35 -5.20 -12.75
N VAL A 88 -14.52 -5.64 -12.29
CA VAL A 88 -14.96 -5.37 -10.92
C VAL A 88 -14.01 -6.01 -9.92
N TYR A 89 -13.61 -7.25 -10.17
CA TYR A 89 -12.65 -7.94 -9.30
C TYR A 89 -11.32 -7.19 -9.25
N PHE A 90 -10.76 -6.85 -10.42
CA PHE A 90 -9.46 -6.16 -10.48
C PHE A 90 -9.52 -4.77 -9.86
N SER A 91 -10.64 -4.05 -10.08
CA SER A 91 -10.83 -2.73 -9.48
C SER A 91 -10.88 -2.80 -7.94
N ASN A 92 -11.61 -3.79 -7.40
CA ASN A 92 -11.67 -3.98 -5.96
C ASN A 92 -10.32 -4.36 -5.36
N LYS A 93 -9.61 -5.25 -6.05
CA LYS A 93 -8.29 -5.67 -5.60
C LYS A 93 -7.31 -4.48 -5.58
N ASP A 94 -7.26 -3.73 -6.68
CA ASP A 94 -6.37 -2.58 -6.80
C ASP A 94 -6.72 -1.49 -5.78
N LEU A 95 -8.00 -1.22 -5.59
CA LEU A 95 -8.44 -0.25 -4.60
C LEU A 95 -8.06 -0.69 -3.19
N CYS A 96 -8.28 -1.97 -2.87
CA CYS A 96 -7.93 -2.52 -1.56
C CYS A 96 -6.43 -2.36 -1.30
N GLU A 97 -5.60 -2.74 -2.27
CA GLU A 97 -4.14 -2.64 -2.13
C GLU A 97 -3.70 -1.19 -1.98
N ALA A 98 -4.28 -0.28 -2.76
CA ALA A 98 -3.96 1.15 -2.68
C ALA A 98 -4.32 1.72 -1.30
N VAL A 99 -5.48 1.38 -0.77
CA VAL A 99 -5.91 1.84 0.56
C VAL A 99 -4.93 1.34 1.62
N GLU A 100 -4.53 0.08 1.57
CA GLU A 100 -3.58 -0.48 2.52
C GLU A 100 -2.20 0.17 2.37
N ASN A 101 -1.77 0.46 1.15
CA ASN A 101 -0.51 1.17 0.92
C ASN A 101 -0.51 2.55 1.58
N TYR A 102 -1.59 3.31 1.43
CA TYR A 102 -1.70 4.64 2.05
C TYR A 102 -1.75 4.54 3.58
N ARG A 103 -2.44 3.55 4.12
CA ARG A 103 -2.47 3.31 5.57
C ARG A 103 -1.07 3.00 6.11
N ARG A 104 -0.33 2.18 5.36
CA ARG A 104 1.05 1.84 5.73
C ARG A 104 1.94 3.07 5.72
N ILE A 105 1.82 3.91 4.69
CA ILE A 105 2.58 5.16 4.60
C ILE A 105 2.29 6.06 5.81
N GLU A 106 1.02 6.23 6.16
CA GLU A 106 0.62 7.04 7.31
C GLU A 106 1.21 6.48 8.61
N SER A 107 1.15 5.16 8.78
CA SER A 107 1.71 4.48 9.95
C SER A 107 3.22 4.73 10.05
N LEU A 108 3.95 4.60 8.94
CA LEU A 108 5.39 4.80 8.92
C LEU A 108 5.75 6.27 9.14
N ASP A 109 4.96 7.21 8.63
CA ASP A 109 5.15 8.64 8.90
C ASP A 109 5.03 8.92 10.40
N GLY A 110 4.04 8.31 11.06
CA GLY A 110 3.87 8.45 12.50
C GLY A 110 5.09 7.95 13.27
N GLU A 111 5.65 6.83 12.87
CA GLU A 111 6.85 6.28 13.49
C GLU A 111 8.06 7.18 13.33
N LEU A 112 8.25 7.78 12.15
CA LEU A 112 9.36 8.68 11.88
C LEU A 112 9.26 9.99 12.66
N ASN A 113 8.07 10.38 13.05
CA ASN A 113 7.83 11.63 13.78
C ASN A 113 7.84 11.46 15.30
N ILE A 114 8.02 10.24 15.80
CA ILE A 114 8.13 9.99 17.25
C ILE A 114 9.53 10.36 17.70
N PRO A 115 9.68 11.23 18.73
CA PRO A 115 10.99 11.66 19.25
C PRO A 115 11.79 10.52 19.82
#